data_c8a13eaa5cf0e1216061a8cbbd2ffc78
#
_entry.id   c8a13eaa5cf0e1216061a8cbbd2ffc78
#
_cell.length_a   1.000
_cell.length_b   1.000
_cell.length_c   1.000
_cell.angle_alpha   90.00
_cell.angle_beta   90.00
_cell.angle_gamma   90.00
#
_symmetry.space_group_name_H-M   'P 1'
#
loop_
_entity.id
_entity.type
_entity.pdbx_description
1 polymer ?
#
loop_
_entity_poly.entity_id
_entity_poly.type
_entity_poly.pdbx_seq_one_letter_code
_entity_poly.pdbx_strand_id
1 'polypeptide(L)'
;MARTENQKRRLLCLLDLLLHETDADHPMPLAEIGKRLAEMGLNAERKSLYDDIRTLAEHGIAVEYLPRHGYAVMARTYELAELKMLVDIIRSAKFLTEKKSRELIRKLYGETSRYGAAELDRQVYTARVKSKSEIIYYTVDALHAAIRENRQISFRYLHYNA
;
A
#
# COMPACT_ATOMS: atom_id res chain seq x y z
N MET A 1 2.37 5.20 -33.81
CA MET A 1 2.15 5.78 -32.47
C MET A 1 1.39 4.84 -31.52
N ALA A 2 0.29 4.21 -31.89
CA ALA A 2 -0.49 3.31 -31.01
C ALA A 2 0.31 2.14 -30.38
N ARG A 3 1.31 1.58 -31.09
CA ARG A 3 2.12 0.44 -30.58
C ARG A 3 2.99 0.84 -29.39
N THR A 4 3.55 2.04 -29.38
CA THR A 4 4.41 2.56 -28.31
C THR A 4 3.60 2.96 -27.06
N GLU A 5 2.40 3.48 -27.26
CA GLU A 5 1.49 3.85 -26.18
C GLU A 5 0.97 2.62 -25.42
N ASN A 6 0.60 1.57 -26.14
CA ASN A 6 0.20 0.29 -25.54
C ASN A 6 1.35 -0.39 -24.77
N GLN A 7 2.60 -0.24 -25.19
CA GLN A 7 3.76 -0.77 -24.47
C GLN A 7 3.95 -0.08 -23.11
N LYS A 8 3.89 1.26 -23.09
CA LYS A 8 4.02 2.02 -21.83
C LYS A 8 2.89 1.68 -20.85
N ARG A 9 1.66 1.65 -21.35
CA ARG A 9 0.50 1.27 -20.54
C ARG A 9 0.62 -0.16 -20.02
N ARG A 10 1.09 -1.09 -20.85
CA ARG A 10 1.32 -2.48 -20.46
C ARG A 10 2.33 -2.60 -19.33
N LEU A 11 3.47 -1.89 -19.40
CA LEU A 11 4.50 -1.91 -18.38
C LEU A 11 3.95 -1.41 -17.03
N LEU A 12 3.15 -0.34 -17.02
CA LEU A 12 2.52 0.18 -15.81
C LEU A 12 1.49 -0.79 -15.25
N CYS A 13 0.65 -1.39 -16.09
CA CYS A 13 -0.32 -2.39 -15.64
C CYS A 13 0.36 -3.68 -15.15
N LEU A 14 1.48 -4.07 -15.76
CA LEU A 14 2.29 -5.20 -15.29
C LEU A 14 2.88 -4.92 -13.91
N LEU A 15 3.43 -3.72 -13.69
CA LEU A 15 3.94 -3.29 -12.40
C LEU A 15 2.85 -3.35 -11.33
N ASP A 16 1.70 -2.75 -11.61
CA ASP A 16 0.55 -2.73 -10.70
C ASP A 16 0.07 -4.15 -10.38
N LEU A 17 -0.06 -5.01 -11.39
CA LEU A 17 -0.43 -6.41 -11.24
C LEU A 17 0.55 -7.17 -10.32
N LEU A 18 1.85 -7.03 -10.55
CA LEU A 18 2.87 -7.73 -9.76
C LEU A 18 2.92 -7.20 -8.32
N LEU A 19 2.83 -5.89 -8.11
CA LEU A 19 2.83 -5.29 -6.78
C LEU A 19 1.62 -5.73 -5.94
N HIS A 20 0.43 -5.83 -6.53
CA HIS A 20 -0.79 -6.11 -5.77
C HIS A 20 -1.19 -7.58 -5.74
N GLU A 21 -0.83 -8.35 -6.77
CA GLU A 21 -1.30 -9.73 -6.91
C GLU A 21 -0.25 -10.79 -6.59
N THR A 22 1.00 -10.41 -6.30
CA THR A 22 2.08 -11.37 -6.00
C THR A 22 2.82 -11.02 -4.72
N ASP A 23 3.40 -12.03 -4.08
CA ASP A 23 4.39 -11.95 -3.01
C ASP A 23 5.22 -13.25 -2.99
N ALA A 24 6.14 -13.42 -2.04
CA ALA A 24 7.00 -14.60 -1.95
C ALA A 24 6.24 -15.92 -1.89
N ASP A 25 5.06 -15.93 -1.24
CA ASP A 25 4.23 -17.13 -1.07
C ASP A 25 3.22 -17.31 -2.21
N HIS A 26 2.97 -16.25 -3.00
CA HIS A 26 1.96 -16.22 -4.06
C HIS A 26 2.55 -15.73 -5.40
N PRO A 27 3.51 -16.48 -5.97
CA PRO A 27 4.06 -16.15 -7.29
C PRO A 27 3.03 -16.40 -8.39
N MET A 28 3.13 -15.65 -9.49
CA MET A 28 2.22 -15.74 -10.63
C MET A 28 2.95 -16.29 -11.86
N PRO A 29 2.46 -17.38 -12.50
CA PRO A 29 3.02 -17.88 -13.75
C PRO A 29 2.93 -16.87 -14.88
N LEU A 30 3.93 -16.84 -15.78
CA LEU A 30 3.96 -15.90 -16.91
C LEU A 30 2.70 -16.00 -17.81
N ALA A 31 2.14 -17.20 -17.94
CA ALA A 31 0.91 -17.41 -18.71
C ALA A 31 -0.30 -16.70 -18.07
N GLU A 32 -0.38 -16.72 -16.72
CA GLU A 32 -1.43 -16.03 -16.00
C GLU A 32 -1.23 -14.50 -16.06
N ILE A 33 0.01 -14.00 -15.96
CA ILE A 33 0.33 -12.58 -16.18
C ILE A 33 -0.17 -12.14 -17.56
N GLY A 34 0.16 -12.92 -18.62
CA GLY A 34 -0.29 -12.63 -19.97
C GLY A 34 -1.81 -12.60 -20.11
N LYS A 35 -2.51 -13.53 -19.47
CA LYS A 35 -3.97 -13.60 -19.46
C LYS A 35 -4.58 -12.37 -18.77
N ARG A 36 -4.08 -11.99 -17.59
CA ARG A 36 -4.56 -10.81 -16.87
C ARG A 36 -4.37 -9.52 -17.66
N LEU A 37 -3.23 -9.35 -18.32
CA LEU A 37 -2.99 -8.20 -19.18
C LEU A 37 -3.91 -8.21 -20.41
N ALA A 38 -4.18 -9.39 -21.00
CA ALA A 38 -5.12 -9.52 -22.12
C ALA A 38 -6.56 -9.15 -21.72
N GLU A 39 -7.00 -9.48 -20.50
CA GLU A 39 -8.30 -9.06 -19.94
C GLU A 39 -8.40 -7.52 -19.82
N MET A 40 -7.26 -6.83 -19.65
CA MET A 40 -7.17 -5.35 -19.67
C MET A 40 -7.03 -4.78 -21.11
N GLY A 41 -7.12 -5.62 -22.14
CA GLY A 41 -6.93 -5.23 -23.54
C GLY A 41 -5.46 -5.03 -23.95
N LEU A 42 -4.51 -5.57 -23.18
CA LEU A 42 -3.07 -5.39 -23.36
C LEU A 42 -2.40 -6.72 -23.73
N ASN A 43 -2.63 -7.17 -24.97
CA ASN A 43 -2.02 -8.38 -25.48
C ASN A 43 -0.50 -8.20 -25.60
N ALA A 44 0.25 -9.20 -25.17
CA ALA A 44 1.70 -9.25 -25.27
C ALA A 44 2.20 -10.64 -25.63
N GLU A 45 3.19 -10.69 -26.50
CA GLU A 45 3.95 -11.90 -26.75
C GLU A 45 4.84 -12.23 -25.54
N ARG A 46 5.11 -13.51 -25.35
CA ARG A 46 5.94 -14.00 -24.23
C ARG A 46 7.29 -13.28 -24.13
N LYS A 47 7.94 -13.03 -25.26
CA LYS A 47 9.22 -12.31 -25.30
C LYS A 47 9.09 -10.88 -24.77
N SER A 48 8.03 -10.18 -25.14
CA SER A 48 7.77 -8.82 -24.66
C SER A 48 7.51 -8.77 -23.16
N LEU A 49 6.87 -9.80 -22.58
CA LEU A 49 6.66 -9.88 -21.12
C LEU A 49 7.98 -10.08 -20.36
N TYR A 50 8.88 -10.91 -20.90
CA TYR A 50 10.22 -11.05 -20.32
C TYR A 50 11.01 -9.73 -20.33
N ASP A 51 10.94 -8.99 -21.45
CA ASP A 51 11.60 -7.69 -21.56
C ASP A 51 10.99 -6.66 -20.60
N ASP A 52 9.67 -6.64 -20.46
CA ASP A 52 8.98 -5.77 -19.51
C ASP A 52 9.37 -6.11 -18.05
N ILE A 53 9.36 -7.39 -17.66
CA ILE A 53 9.76 -7.83 -16.31
C ILE A 53 11.22 -7.46 -16.04
N ARG A 54 12.12 -7.66 -16.99
CA ARG A 54 13.52 -7.27 -16.88
C ARG A 54 13.63 -5.75 -16.66
N THR A 55 12.89 -4.96 -17.43
CA THR A 55 12.86 -3.50 -17.29
C THR A 55 12.42 -3.08 -15.87
N LEU A 56 11.41 -3.73 -15.30
CA LEU A 56 10.99 -3.47 -13.92
C LEU A 56 12.10 -3.81 -12.92
N ALA A 57 12.77 -4.94 -13.08
CA ALA A 57 13.88 -5.34 -12.21
C ALA A 57 15.07 -4.36 -12.30
N GLU A 58 15.44 -3.94 -13.51
CA GLU A 58 16.49 -2.92 -13.75
C GLU A 58 16.10 -1.56 -13.13
N HIS A 59 14.81 -1.30 -12.98
CA HIS A 59 14.29 -0.07 -12.36
C HIS A 59 14.16 -0.17 -10.83
N GLY A 60 14.63 -1.25 -10.23
CA GLY A 60 14.68 -1.44 -8.78
C GLY A 60 13.46 -2.12 -8.16
N ILE A 61 12.54 -2.64 -8.99
CA ILE A 61 11.46 -3.49 -8.47
C ILE A 61 12.01 -4.90 -8.25
N ALA A 62 11.95 -5.40 -7.02
CA ALA A 62 12.49 -6.71 -6.65
C ALA A 62 11.62 -7.87 -7.17
N VAL A 63 11.50 -7.97 -8.51
CA VAL A 63 10.77 -9.06 -9.16
C VAL A 63 11.72 -10.22 -9.39
N GLU A 64 11.39 -11.39 -8.84
CA GLU A 64 12.18 -12.61 -9.00
C GLU A 64 11.37 -13.71 -9.65
N TYR A 65 12.08 -14.58 -10.35
CA TYR A 65 11.53 -15.82 -10.91
C TYR A 65 11.72 -16.98 -9.92
N LEU A 66 10.61 -17.53 -9.46
CA LEU A 66 10.58 -18.72 -8.62
C LEU A 66 10.38 -19.96 -9.51
N PRO A 67 11.34 -20.90 -9.57
CA PRO A 67 11.27 -22.07 -10.44
C PRO A 67 9.96 -22.83 -10.25
N ARG A 68 9.27 -23.13 -11.35
CA ARG A 68 7.97 -23.84 -11.43
C ARG A 68 6.75 -23.05 -10.91
N HIS A 69 6.94 -21.90 -10.26
CA HIS A 69 5.85 -21.12 -9.66
C HIS A 69 5.57 -19.83 -10.44
N GLY A 70 6.60 -19.17 -10.97
CA GLY A 70 6.44 -17.94 -11.75
C GLY A 70 7.19 -16.75 -11.17
N TYR A 71 6.62 -15.57 -11.30
CA TYR A 71 7.22 -14.31 -10.89
C TYR A 71 6.54 -13.75 -9.63
N ALA A 72 7.33 -13.17 -8.75
CA ALA A 72 6.83 -12.52 -7.56
C ALA A 72 7.65 -11.28 -7.20
N VAL A 73 7.04 -10.32 -6.53
CA VAL A 73 7.75 -9.20 -5.91
C VAL A 73 8.21 -9.65 -4.52
N MET A 74 9.53 -9.72 -4.34
CA MET A 74 10.16 -10.26 -3.13
C MET A 74 10.40 -9.21 -2.04
N ALA A 75 10.60 -7.95 -2.41
CA ALA A 75 10.81 -6.86 -1.46
C ALA A 75 9.91 -5.67 -1.78
N ARG A 76 9.44 -5.02 -0.73
CA ARG A 76 8.61 -3.81 -0.78
C ARG A 76 9.19 -2.75 0.14
N THR A 77 8.62 -1.53 0.09
CA THR A 77 8.99 -0.43 0.98
C THR A 77 8.86 -0.82 2.46
N TYR A 78 7.83 -1.59 2.78
CA TYR A 78 7.57 -2.09 4.13
C TYR A 78 7.50 -3.60 4.14
N GLU A 79 8.05 -4.21 5.20
CA GLU A 79 7.78 -5.60 5.52
C GLU A 79 6.36 -5.76 6.09
N LEU A 80 5.77 -6.93 5.93
CA LEU A 80 4.42 -7.20 6.46
C LEU A 80 4.34 -7.02 7.98
N ALA A 81 5.42 -7.35 8.70
CA ALA A 81 5.52 -7.14 10.16
C ALA A 81 5.47 -5.65 10.53
N GLU A 82 6.14 -4.80 9.76
CA GLU A 82 6.12 -3.34 9.96
C GLU A 82 4.72 -2.77 9.71
N LEU A 83 4.06 -3.22 8.63
CA LEU A 83 2.68 -2.83 8.34
C LEU A 83 1.72 -3.25 9.45
N LYS A 84 1.89 -4.44 10.04
CA LYS A 84 1.12 -4.88 11.21
C LYS A 84 1.29 -3.94 12.38
N MET A 85 2.53 -3.54 12.69
CA MET A 85 2.81 -2.58 13.76
C MET A 85 2.16 -1.21 13.48
N LEU A 86 2.26 -0.70 12.25
CA LEU A 86 1.65 0.58 11.86
C LEU A 86 0.13 0.53 11.98
N VAL A 87 -0.50 -0.55 11.55
CA VAL A 87 -1.96 -0.76 11.71
C VAL A 87 -2.35 -0.77 13.18
N ASP A 88 -1.60 -1.43 14.06
CA ASP A 88 -1.89 -1.48 15.49
C ASP A 88 -1.71 -0.12 16.17
N ILE A 89 -0.70 0.65 15.78
CA ILE A 89 -0.51 2.03 16.25
C ILE A 89 -1.71 2.90 15.84
N ILE A 90 -2.14 2.86 14.59
CA ILE A 90 -3.29 3.62 14.09
C ILE A 90 -4.57 3.21 14.84
N ARG A 91 -4.76 1.91 15.06
CA ARG A 91 -5.91 1.37 15.80
C ARG A 91 -5.92 1.82 17.27
N SER A 92 -4.77 1.87 17.91
CA SER A 92 -4.63 2.26 19.33
C SER A 92 -4.67 3.77 19.55
N ALA A 93 -4.44 4.59 18.54
CA ALA A 93 -4.41 6.04 18.63
C ALA A 93 -5.80 6.61 19.00
N LYS A 94 -5.96 7.04 20.25
CA LYS A 94 -7.23 7.57 20.79
C LYS A 94 -7.63 8.90 20.17
N PHE A 95 -6.67 9.69 19.70
CA PHE A 95 -6.90 11.00 19.08
C PHE A 95 -7.42 10.89 17.63
N LEU A 96 -7.26 9.75 16.97
CA LEU A 96 -7.81 9.53 15.65
C LEU A 96 -9.29 9.11 15.72
N THR A 97 -10.12 9.65 14.83
CA THR A 97 -11.48 9.17 14.65
C THR A 97 -11.47 7.78 13.99
N GLU A 98 -12.55 7.04 14.17
CA GLU A 98 -12.74 5.73 13.53
C GLU A 98 -12.65 5.82 12.00
N LYS A 99 -13.27 6.87 11.41
CA LYS A 99 -13.23 7.17 9.98
C LYS A 99 -11.79 7.38 9.50
N LYS A 100 -11.04 8.27 10.21
CA LYS A 100 -9.66 8.59 9.83
C LYS A 100 -8.73 7.40 9.98
N SER A 101 -8.92 6.59 11.02
CA SER A 101 -8.16 5.35 11.21
C SER A 101 -8.38 4.37 10.05
N ARG A 102 -9.62 4.16 9.63
CA ARG A 102 -9.93 3.29 8.47
C ARG A 102 -9.33 3.82 7.17
N GLU A 103 -9.36 5.14 6.95
CA GLU A 103 -8.74 5.75 5.76
C GLU A 103 -7.23 5.52 5.73
N LEU A 104 -6.53 5.69 6.88
CA LEU A 104 -5.09 5.46 6.98
C LEU A 104 -4.74 3.99 6.78
N ILE A 105 -5.46 3.08 7.42
CA ILE A 105 -5.24 1.64 7.28
C ILE A 105 -5.46 1.19 5.83
N ARG A 106 -6.47 1.73 5.14
CA ARG A 106 -6.70 1.42 3.72
C ARG A 106 -5.52 1.83 2.83
N LYS A 107 -4.82 2.93 3.15
CA LYS A 107 -3.61 3.32 2.43
C LYS A 107 -2.48 2.32 2.66
N LEU A 108 -2.32 1.81 3.88
CA LEU A 108 -1.32 0.78 4.18
C LEU A 108 -1.59 -0.55 3.45
N TYR A 109 -2.85 -0.87 3.16
CA TYR A 109 -3.17 -2.05 2.33
C TYR A 109 -2.61 -1.93 0.92
N GLY A 110 -2.47 -0.72 0.38
CA GLY A 110 -1.84 -0.47 -0.92
C GLY A 110 -0.32 -0.70 -0.95
N GLU A 111 0.34 -0.79 0.21
CA GLU A 111 1.79 -1.01 0.33
C GLU A 111 2.19 -2.50 0.35
N THR A 112 1.23 -3.40 0.21
CA THR A 112 1.46 -4.85 0.22
C THR A 112 0.62 -5.56 -0.84
N SER A 113 0.83 -6.88 -1.00
CA SER A 113 -0.03 -7.70 -1.85
C SER A 113 -1.45 -7.79 -1.27
N ARG A 114 -2.43 -8.18 -2.10
CA ARG A 114 -3.79 -8.47 -1.63
C ARG A 114 -3.84 -9.53 -0.52
N TYR A 115 -2.87 -10.44 -0.52
CA TYR A 115 -2.75 -11.49 0.50
C TYR A 115 -2.26 -10.90 1.81
N GLY A 116 -1.22 -10.06 1.77
CA GLY A 116 -0.75 -9.31 2.94
C GLY A 116 -1.82 -8.35 3.46
N ALA A 117 -2.56 -7.64 2.60
CA ALA A 117 -3.67 -6.79 2.98
C ALA A 117 -4.78 -7.58 3.70
N ALA A 118 -5.13 -8.79 3.21
CA ALA A 118 -6.10 -9.66 3.87
C ALA A 118 -5.61 -10.14 5.24
N GLU A 119 -4.31 -10.34 5.40
CA GLU A 119 -3.71 -10.71 6.70
C GLU A 119 -3.76 -9.53 7.69
N LEU A 120 -3.47 -8.31 7.23
CA LEU A 120 -3.62 -7.08 8.03
C LEU A 120 -5.06 -6.87 8.52
N ASP A 121 -6.06 -7.26 7.71
CA ASP A 121 -7.47 -7.11 8.06
C ASP A 121 -7.93 -8.11 9.13
N ARG A 122 -7.33 -9.29 9.18
CA ARG A 122 -7.67 -10.37 10.13
C ARG A 122 -7.20 -10.11 11.57
N GLN A 123 -6.40 -9.09 11.83
CA GLN A 123 -5.93 -8.80 13.19
C GLN A 123 -7.09 -8.45 14.13
N VAL A 124 -7.13 -9.17 15.27
CA VAL A 124 -8.20 -9.05 16.26
C VAL A 124 -8.30 -7.64 16.83
N TYR A 125 -9.48 -7.07 16.74
CA TYR A 125 -9.79 -5.73 17.19
C TYR A 125 -10.22 -5.73 18.64
N THR A 126 -9.45 -5.11 19.52
CA THR A 126 -9.99 -4.59 20.78
C THR A 126 -10.47 -3.16 20.53
N ALA A 127 -11.78 -2.99 20.41
CA ALA A 127 -12.39 -1.68 20.21
C ALA A 127 -12.01 -0.76 21.38
N ARG A 128 -11.13 0.21 21.12
CA ARG A 128 -10.81 1.28 22.07
C ARG A 128 -11.65 2.50 21.73
N VAL A 129 -12.08 3.21 22.76
CA VAL A 129 -12.82 4.47 22.58
C VAL A 129 -11.95 5.47 21.84
N LYS A 130 -12.37 5.83 20.63
CA LYS A 130 -11.70 6.81 19.75
C LYS A 130 -12.34 8.18 19.87
N SER A 131 -11.61 9.22 19.48
CA SER A 131 -12.14 10.58 19.36
C SER A 131 -13.31 10.62 18.37
N LYS A 132 -14.31 11.45 18.68
CA LYS A 132 -15.41 11.78 17.76
C LYS A 132 -15.11 13.01 16.89
N SER A 133 -14.02 13.74 17.19
CA SER A 133 -13.66 15.00 16.52
C SER A 133 -12.45 14.81 15.58
N GLU A 134 -12.62 15.15 14.33
CA GLU A 134 -11.52 15.22 13.34
C GLU A 134 -10.62 16.45 13.54
N ILE A 135 -11.06 17.45 14.34
CA ILE A 135 -10.29 18.67 14.64
C ILE A 135 -8.96 18.31 15.30
N ILE A 136 -8.92 17.26 16.12
CA ILE A 136 -7.71 16.84 16.83
C ILE A 136 -6.56 16.52 15.86
N TYR A 137 -6.84 15.91 14.71
CA TYR A 137 -5.84 15.63 13.70
C TYR A 137 -5.15 16.91 13.19
N TYR A 138 -5.94 17.93 12.86
CA TYR A 138 -5.41 19.22 12.42
C TYR A 138 -4.73 19.99 13.54
N THR A 139 -5.20 19.86 14.77
CA THR A 139 -4.56 20.45 15.95
C THR A 139 -3.15 19.87 16.18
N VAL A 140 -2.98 18.55 16.04
CA VAL A 140 -1.67 17.91 16.13
C VAL A 140 -0.72 18.42 15.04
N ASP A 141 -1.19 18.55 13.80
CA ASP A 141 -0.39 19.10 12.71
C ASP A 141 0.02 20.56 12.96
N ALA A 142 -0.90 21.40 13.44
CA ALA A 142 -0.62 22.79 13.81
C ALA A 142 0.41 22.88 14.96
N LEU A 143 0.37 21.98 15.95
CA LEU A 143 1.35 21.90 17.02
C LEU A 143 2.74 21.55 16.48
N HIS A 144 2.84 20.56 15.59
CA HIS A 144 4.11 20.21 14.96
C HIS A 144 4.68 21.37 14.11
N ALA A 145 3.83 22.10 13.41
CA ALA A 145 4.24 23.29 12.67
C ALA A 145 4.78 24.38 13.60
N ALA A 146 4.09 24.65 14.72
CA ALA A 146 4.52 25.64 15.71
C ALA A 146 5.86 25.26 16.36
N ILE A 147 6.08 23.99 16.68
CA ILE A 147 7.36 23.48 17.20
C ILE A 147 8.48 23.70 16.19
N ARG A 148 8.26 23.32 14.93
CA ARG A 148 9.26 23.45 13.86
C ARG A 148 9.65 24.92 13.62
N GLU A 149 8.67 25.84 13.74
CA GLU A 149 8.86 27.27 13.49
C GLU A 149 9.20 28.05 14.77
N ASN A 150 9.38 27.35 15.90
CA ASN A 150 9.66 27.92 17.22
C ASN A 150 8.67 29.02 17.62
N ARG A 151 7.37 28.81 17.35
CA ARG A 151 6.27 29.75 17.64
C ARG A 151 5.58 29.43 18.96
N GLN A 152 5.05 30.49 19.59
CA GLN A 152 4.15 30.35 20.73
C GLN A 152 2.78 29.86 20.25
N ILE A 153 2.13 29.03 21.08
CA ILE A 153 0.76 28.55 20.85
C ILE A 153 -0.16 29.08 21.95
N SER A 154 -1.42 29.30 21.61
CA SER A 154 -2.49 29.61 22.55
C SER A 154 -3.64 28.64 22.35
N PHE A 155 -4.20 28.10 23.40
CA PHE A 155 -5.33 27.19 23.33
C PHE A 155 -6.26 27.35 24.53
N ARG A 156 -7.54 26.97 24.36
CA ARG A 156 -8.51 26.86 25.48
C ARG A 156 -8.55 25.45 25.97
N TYR A 157 -8.37 25.30 27.28
CA TYR A 157 -8.61 24.03 27.92
C TYR A 157 -10.07 23.95 28.35
N LEU A 158 -10.81 22.95 27.85
CA LEU A 158 -12.22 22.77 28.19
C LEU A 158 -12.37 21.53 29.05
N HIS A 159 -12.97 21.69 30.21
CA HIS A 159 -13.41 20.58 31.06
C HIS A 159 -14.84 20.23 30.69
N TYR A 160 -15.10 18.97 30.31
CA TYR A 160 -16.44 18.45 30.29
C TYR A 160 -16.81 17.98 31.68
N ASN A 161 -17.73 18.69 32.35
CA ASN A 161 -18.39 18.15 33.51
C ASN A 161 -19.34 17.04 33.04
N ALA A 162 -19.20 15.86 33.64
CA ALA A 162 -20.06 14.70 33.38
C ALA A 162 -21.47 14.95 33.95
#